data_eca55f2efc4828abf9c2e0ee234dd925
#
_entry.id   eca55f2efc4828abf9c2e0ee234dd925
#
_cell.length_a   1.000
_cell.length_b   1.000
_cell.length_c   1.000
_cell.angle_alpha   90.00
_cell.angle_beta   90.00
_cell.angle_gamma   90.00
#
_symmetry.space_group_name_H-M   'P 1'
#
loop_
_entity.id
_entity.type
_entity.pdbx_description
1 polymer ?
#
loop_
_entity_poly.entity_id
_entity_poly.type
_entity_poly.pdbx_seq_one_letter_code
_entity_poly.pdbx_strand_id
1 'polypeptide(L)'
;MSYHFSKTLDLSFDEAIEKTTAELKEEGFGVLTEIDIKDTLKKKLDVDFRKYQILGACNPPNAYKALQAEGHIGLMLPCNVIVQEHEDGSVEVSAVDPVASMQAIENKDLGE
;
A
#
# COMPACT_ATOMS: atom_id res chain seq x y z
N MET A 1 1.25 2.01 19.37
CA MET A 1 2.22 2.27 18.31
C MET A 1 1.61 1.98 16.94
N SER A 2 1.80 2.91 16.01
CA SER A 2 1.19 2.79 14.69
C SER A 2 2.08 1.96 13.75
N TYR A 3 1.44 1.14 12.92
CA TYR A 3 2.15 0.36 11.90
C TYR A 3 2.03 1.02 10.52
N HIS A 4 1.47 2.22 10.47
CA HIS A 4 1.25 2.91 9.19
C HIS A 4 1.47 4.42 9.34
N PHE A 5 1.71 5.06 8.21
CA PHE A 5 1.75 6.50 8.09
C PHE A 5 0.52 6.93 7.31
N SER A 6 -0.20 7.92 7.78
CA SER A 6 -1.44 8.37 7.14
C SER A 6 -1.47 9.86 6.95
N LYS A 7 -2.11 10.30 5.87
CA LYS A 7 -2.26 11.71 5.54
C LYS A 7 -3.61 11.92 4.87
N THR A 8 -4.33 12.95 5.33
CA THR A 8 -5.58 13.35 4.68
C THR A 8 -5.25 14.36 3.59
N LEU A 9 -5.82 14.15 2.40
CA LEU A 9 -5.59 15.01 1.25
C LEU A 9 -6.85 15.76 0.89
N ASP A 10 -6.68 17.00 0.41
CA ASP A 10 -7.78 17.82 -0.09
C ASP A 10 -7.92 17.60 -1.60
N LEU A 11 -8.19 16.35 -1.97
CA LEU A 11 -8.33 15.91 -3.36
C LEU A 11 -9.50 14.93 -3.43
N SER A 12 -10.01 14.73 -4.65
CA SER A 12 -10.98 13.67 -4.86
C SER A 12 -10.30 12.33 -4.73
N PHE A 13 -11.08 11.27 -4.59
CA PHE A 13 -10.56 9.92 -4.48
C PHE A 13 -9.66 9.56 -5.68
N ASP A 14 -10.15 9.82 -6.89
CA ASP A 14 -9.41 9.49 -8.11
C ASP A 14 -8.15 10.33 -8.24
N GLU A 15 -8.22 11.61 -7.91
CA GLU A 15 -7.03 12.49 -7.93
C GLU A 15 -5.98 12.04 -6.91
N ALA A 16 -6.43 11.57 -5.75
CA ALA A 16 -5.52 11.08 -4.73
C ALA A 16 -4.77 9.84 -5.21
N ILE A 17 -5.46 8.94 -5.91
CA ILE A 17 -4.82 7.75 -6.47
C ILE A 17 -3.77 8.15 -7.52
N GLU A 18 -4.10 9.07 -8.42
CA GLU A 18 -3.18 9.53 -9.44
C GLU A 18 -1.94 10.19 -8.84
N LYS A 19 -2.15 11.07 -7.86
CA LYS A 19 -1.05 11.77 -7.21
C LYS A 19 -0.16 10.80 -6.44
N THR A 20 -0.75 9.87 -5.72
CA THR A 20 -0.01 8.88 -4.95
C THR A 20 0.85 8.01 -5.88
N THR A 21 0.26 7.56 -6.99
CA THR A 21 0.99 6.75 -7.97
C THR A 21 2.16 7.53 -8.56
N ALA A 22 1.96 8.80 -8.89
CA ALA A 22 3.02 9.64 -9.46
C ALA A 22 4.16 9.87 -8.46
N GLU A 23 3.83 10.13 -7.20
CA GLU A 23 4.84 10.36 -6.17
C GLU A 23 5.62 9.09 -5.85
N LEU A 24 4.96 7.93 -5.84
CA LEU A 24 5.64 6.65 -5.64
C LEU A 24 6.66 6.42 -6.75
N LYS A 25 6.28 6.73 -7.98
CA LYS A 25 7.18 6.56 -9.12
C LYS A 25 8.42 7.43 -8.98
N GLU A 26 8.28 8.66 -8.51
CA GLU A 26 9.42 9.54 -8.29
C GLU A 26 10.39 8.99 -7.25
N GLU A 27 9.88 8.22 -6.29
CA GLU A 27 10.71 7.61 -5.25
C GLU A 27 11.23 6.22 -5.64
N GLY A 28 11.05 5.83 -6.89
CA GLY A 28 11.53 4.54 -7.38
C GLY A 28 10.56 3.38 -7.17
N PHE A 29 9.31 3.66 -6.80
CA PHE A 29 8.30 2.63 -6.59
C PHE A 29 7.33 2.58 -7.76
N GLY A 30 7.10 1.39 -8.29
CA GLY A 30 6.06 1.17 -9.28
C GLY A 30 4.85 0.53 -8.65
N VAL A 31 3.66 0.88 -9.12
CA VAL A 31 2.43 0.22 -8.69
C VAL A 31 2.26 -1.04 -9.54
N LEU A 32 2.35 -2.19 -8.90
CA LEU A 32 2.23 -3.49 -9.57
C LEU A 32 0.81 -4.01 -9.58
N THR A 33 0.07 -3.74 -8.53
CA THR A 33 -1.29 -4.25 -8.38
C THR A 33 -2.19 -3.15 -7.86
N GLU A 34 -3.47 -3.22 -8.28
CA GLU A 34 -4.50 -2.34 -7.79
C GLU A 34 -5.73 -3.18 -7.46
N ILE A 35 -6.24 -3.04 -6.25
CA ILE A 35 -7.43 -3.76 -5.82
C ILE A 35 -8.47 -2.75 -5.40
N ASP A 36 -9.60 -2.75 -6.12
CA ASP A 36 -10.74 -1.92 -5.79
C ASP A 36 -11.62 -2.70 -4.81
N ILE A 37 -11.50 -2.37 -3.53
CA ILE A 37 -12.19 -3.09 -2.46
C ILE A 37 -13.70 -2.87 -2.55
N LYS A 38 -14.14 -1.65 -2.90
CA LYS A 38 -15.57 -1.36 -3.05
C LYS A 38 -16.20 -2.29 -4.09
N ASP A 39 -15.55 -2.40 -5.25
CA ASP A 39 -16.03 -3.25 -6.33
C ASP A 39 -15.97 -4.74 -5.97
N THR A 40 -14.87 -5.13 -5.33
CA THR A 40 -14.66 -6.52 -4.94
C THR A 40 -15.73 -6.99 -3.95
N LEU A 41 -16.02 -6.18 -2.95
CA LEU A 41 -17.03 -6.54 -1.95
C LEU A 41 -18.44 -6.56 -2.57
N LYS A 42 -18.69 -5.66 -3.51
CA LYS A 42 -19.98 -5.67 -4.21
C LYS A 42 -20.16 -6.96 -5.01
N LYS A 43 -19.14 -7.38 -5.73
CA LYS A 43 -19.21 -8.60 -6.55
C LYS A 43 -19.27 -9.88 -5.74
N LYS A 44 -18.56 -9.93 -4.63
CA LYS A 44 -18.45 -11.17 -3.85
C LYS A 44 -19.49 -11.34 -2.78
N LEU A 45 -19.92 -10.24 -2.16
CA LEU A 45 -20.83 -10.29 -1.02
C LEU A 45 -22.11 -9.48 -1.25
N ASP A 46 -22.21 -8.75 -2.35
CA ASP A 46 -23.32 -7.84 -2.65
C ASP A 46 -23.56 -6.85 -1.52
N VAL A 47 -22.46 -6.31 -0.96
CA VAL A 47 -22.53 -5.27 0.06
C VAL A 47 -21.97 -3.97 -0.49
N ASP A 48 -22.42 -2.86 0.07
CA ASP A 48 -21.91 -1.53 -0.28
C ASP A 48 -20.81 -1.16 0.70
N PHE A 49 -19.70 -0.66 0.15
CA PHE A 49 -18.58 -0.23 0.97
C PHE A 49 -18.10 1.13 0.46
N ARG A 50 -17.33 1.83 1.26
CA ARG A 50 -16.77 3.13 0.85
C ARG A 50 -15.70 2.93 -0.23
N LYS A 51 -15.37 4.00 -0.94
CA LYS A 51 -14.28 3.95 -1.91
C LYS A 51 -12.98 3.63 -1.17
N TYR A 52 -12.34 2.56 -1.57
CA TYR A 52 -11.16 2.03 -0.90
C TYR A 52 -10.33 1.28 -1.93
N GLN A 53 -9.10 1.72 -2.13
CA GLN A 53 -8.23 1.08 -3.11
C GLN A 53 -6.89 0.71 -2.49
N ILE A 54 -6.42 -0.48 -2.80
CA ILE A 54 -5.12 -0.95 -2.36
C ILE A 54 -4.18 -0.88 -3.54
N LEU A 55 -3.06 -0.16 -3.37
CA LEU A 55 -2.02 -0.07 -4.38
C LEU A 55 -0.82 -0.87 -3.89
N GLY A 56 -0.46 -1.92 -4.63
CA GLY A 56 0.72 -2.70 -4.28
C GLY A 56 1.94 -2.09 -4.94
N ALA A 57 2.79 -1.45 -4.16
CA ALA A 57 3.95 -0.72 -4.65
C ALA A 57 5.23 -1.53 -4.44
N CYS A 58 6.14 -1.47 -5.39
CA CYS A 58 7.39 -2.20 -5.34
C CYS A 58 8.55 -1.34 -5.83
N ASN A 59 9.67 -1.42 -5.10
CA ASN A 59 10.94 -0.90 -5.55
C ASN A 59 11.75 -2.12 -6.01
N PRO A 60 11.88 -2.36 -7.33
CA PRO A 60 12.44 -3.62 -7.81
C PRO A 60 13.85 -3.94 -7.31
N PRO A 61 14.81 -3.00 -7.30
CA PRO A 61 16.14 -3.33 -6.76
C PRO A 61 16.11 -3.76 -5.31
N ASN A 62 15.31 -3.08 -4.48
CA ASN A 62 15.21 -3.43 -3.07
C ASN A 62 14.47 -4.74 -2.86
N ALA A 63 13.42 -4.99 -3.64
CA ALA A 63 12.69 -6.25 -3.57
C ALA A 63 13.60 -7.44 -3.96
N TYR A 64 14.41 -7.24 -4.98
CA TYR A 64 15.35 -8.28 -5.42
C TYR A 64 16.35 -8.63 -4.32
N LYS A 65 16.91 -7.62 -3.66
CA LYS A 65 17.83 -7.84 -2.55
C LYS A 65 17.16 -8.55 -1.38
N ALA A 66 15.94 -8.14 -1.05
CA ALA A 66 15.20 -8.76 0.04
C ALA A 66 14.88 -10.23 -0.24
N LEU A 67 14.48 -10.53 -1.46
CA LEU A 67 14.18 -11.92 -1.85
C LEU A 67 15.42 -12.80 -1.82
N GLN A 68 16.57 -12.24 -2.13
CA GLN A 68 17.83 -12.99 -2.04
C GLN A 68 18.24 -13.26 -0.60
N ALA A 69 17.96 -12.30 0.30
CA ALA A 69 18.29 -12.42 1.72
C ALA A 69 17.32 -13.32 2.47
N GLU A 70 16.05 -13.30 2.07
CA GLU A 70 15.00 -14.06 2.76
C GLU A 70 13.96 -14.53 1.74
N GLY A 71 13.96 -15.84 1.46
CA GLY A 71 13.09 -16.42 0.43
C GLY A 71 11.60 -16.28 0.71
N HIS A 72 11.21 -16.14 1.97
CA HIS A 72 9.79 -16.04 2.34
C HIS A 72 9.30 -14.60 2.44
N ILE A 73 10.16 -13.62 2.13
CA ILE A 73 9.78 -12.21 2.24
C ILE A 73 8.63 -11.85 1.29
N GLY A 74 8.43 -12.64 0.25
CA GLY A 74 7.31 -12.43 -0.66
C GLY A 74 5.95 -12.40 0.03
N LEU A 75 5.85 -13.01 1.21
CA LEU A 75 4.62 -12.96 2.01
C LEU A 75 4.33 -11.54 2.52
N MET A 76 5.35 -10.70 2.60
CA MET A 76 5.24 -9.32 3.04
C MET A 76 5.31 -8.32 1.87
N LEU A 77 5.32 -8.81 0.65
CA LEU A 77 5.39 -7.97 -0.56
C LEU A 77 4.11 -8.11 -1.36
N PRO A 78 3.74 -7.09 -2.14
CA PRO A 78 4.35 -5.78 -2.23
C PRO A 78 4.05 -4.92 -1.00
N CYS A 79 4.71 -3.76 -0.90
CA CYS A 79 4.38 -2.78 0.13
C CYS A 79 3.10 -2.08 -0.27
N ASN A 80 2.08 -2.18 0.53
CA ASN A 80 0.78 -1.65 0.17
C ASN A 80 0.60 -0.20 0.63
N VAL A 81 -0.03 0.57 -0.25
CA VAL A 81 -0.50 1.92 0.04
C VAL A 81 -2.00 1.89 -0.20
N ILE A 82 -2.77 2.45 0.72
CA ILE A 82 -4.22 2.48 0.55
C ILE A 82 -4.72 3.91 0.38
N VAL A 83 -5.79 4.05 -0.38
CA VAL A 83 -6.51 5.32 -0.52
C VAL A 83 -7.95 5.00 -0.18
N GLN A 84 -8.54 5.77 0.73
CA GLN A 84 -9.93 5.56 1.12
C GLN A 84 -10.65 6.89 1.31
N GLU A 85 -11.93 6.89 1.01
CA GLU A 85 -12.79 8.04 1.22
C GLU A 85 -13.70 7.77 2.41
N HIS A 86 -13.64 8.64 3.40
CA HIS A 86 -14.46 8.52 4.61
C HIS A 86 -15.86 9.08 4.39
N GLU A 87 -16.77 8.82 5.32
CA GLU A 87 -18.16 9.25 5.21
C GLU A 87 -18.31 10.77 5.09
N ASP A 88 -17.40 11.52 5.69
CA ASP A 88 -17.43 13.00 5.62
C ASP A 88 -16.85 13.53 4.31
N GLY A 89 -16.47 12.66 3.40
CA GLY A 89 -15.89 13.03 2.11
C GLY A 89 -14.38 13.24 2.12
N SER A 90 -13.75 13.15 3.28
CA SER A 90 -12.29 13.29 3.33
C SER A 90 -11.61 12.06 2.72
N VAL A 91 -10.47 12.30 2.09
CA VAL A 91 -9.70 11.25 1.44
C VAL A 91 -8.38 11.07 2.18
N GLU A 92 -8.12 9.85 2.59
CA GLU A 92 -6.93 9.51 3.35
C GLU A 92 -6.05 8.55 2.56
N VAL A 93 -4.74 8.82 2.55
CA VAL A 93 -3.74 7.94 1.99
C VAL A 93 -2.91 7.40 3.14
N SER A 94 -2.71 6.09 3.18
CA SER A 94 -1.92 5.45 4.23
C SER A 94 -0.93 4.49 3.61
N ALA A 95 0.28 4.48 4.15
CA ALA A 95 1.32 3.56 3.71
C ALA A 95 1.77 2.71 4.90
N VAL A 96 2.07 1.45 4.66
CA VAL A 96 2.57 0.58 5.72
C VAL A 96 3.95 1.06 6.16
N ASP A 97 4.22 0.97 7.46
CA ASP A 97 5.56 1.22 7.99
C ASP A 97 6.39 -0.05 7.71
N PRO A 98 7.40 0.04 6.82
CA PRO A 98 8.19 -1.14 6.48
C PRO A 98 8.90 -1.76 7.68
N VAL A 99 9.33 -0.92 8.62
CA VAL A 99 10.01 -1.41 9.81
C VAL A 99 9.07 -2.28 10.64
N ALA A 100 7.85 -1.80 10.88
CA ALA A 100 6.85 -2.57 11.64
C ALA A 100 6.48 -3.87 10.92
N SER A 101 6.32 -3.79 9.60
CA SER A 101 5.99 -4.94 8.76
C SER A 101 7.08 -6.00 8.82
N MET A 102 8.34 -5.59 8.79
CA MET A 102 9.47 -6.50 8.76
C MET A 102 9.87 -7.06 10.11
N GLN A 103 9.33 -6.53 11.21
CA GLN A 103 9.62 -7.03 12.55
C GLN A 103 9.17 -8.48 12.74
N ALA A 104 8.23 -8.94 11.94
CA ALA A 104 7.79 -10.33 11.99
C ALA A 104 8.84 -11.31 11.43
N ILE A 105 9.88 -10.78 10.77
CA ILE A 105 10.89 -11.59 10.10
C ILE A 105 12.21 -11.47 10.86
N GLU A 106 12.72 -12.60 11.35
CA GLU A 106 13.99 -12.64 12.07
C GLU A 106 15.13 -12.90 11.09
N ASN A 107 15.53 -11.84 10.38
CA ASN A 107 16.64 -11.92 9.42
C ASN A 107 17.40 -10.60 9.48
N LYS A 108 18.64 -10.66 9.95
CA LYS A 108 19.49 -9.48 10.13
C LYS A 108 19.77 -8.73 8.84
N ASP A 109 19.77 -9.44 7.72
CA ASP A 109 20.08 -8.84 6.42
C ASP A 109 18.95 -7.93 5.93
N LEU A 110 17.77 -8.00 6.55
CA LEU A 110 16.64 -7.17 6.18
C LEU A 110 16.52 -5.90 7.04
N GLY A 111 17.37 -5.74 8.03
CA GLY A 111 17.28 -4.62 8.97
C GLY A 111 17.75 -3.29 8.41
N GLU A 112 18.14 -3.23 7.19
CA GLU A 112 18.68 -2.04 6.53
C GLU A 112 17.61 -1.19 5.87
#